data_71d54eb1252db40257b90912fb8e2786
#
_entry.id   71d54eb1252db40257b90912fb8e2786
#
_cell.length_a   1.000
_cell.length_b   1.000
_cell.length_c   1.000
_cell.angle_alpha   90.00
_cell.angle_beta   90.00
_cell.angle_gamma   90.00
#
_symmetry.space_group_name_H-M   'P 1'
#
loop_
_entity.id
_entity.type
_entity.pdbx_description
1 polymer ?
#
loop_
_entity_poly.entity_id
_entity_poly.type
_entity_poly.pdbx_seq_one_letter_code
_entity_poly.pdbx_strand_id
1 'polypeptide(L)'
;NEYIDTNNLERVDKVKSKILSLYNDDLFKIDISGKTSAMFDAIPSQLALQKKFFSISMATKKKKTSKDEERFFNLLNSKTVIPVFNVTQPCFELAQAKQLDKFKLYFSDVGLFVTRLFNNGKGVENDIYNKLLSDRIDANLGYLYENAIAQILTANNLDFYYYTWKDDNDPHIKEIDFLLASHKKLIPIEVKSAYRNNHKSLDVFVNKHSKIVGRRILVSQKDFGNEKMLELIPFYAFPFVASNEF
;
A
#
# COMPACT_ATOMS: atom_id res chain seq x y z
N ASN A 1 13.33 -14.65 18.43
CA ASN A 1 12.18 -13.82 18.02
C ASN A 1 11.48 -13.28 19.28
N GLU A 2 11.52 -11.95 19.48
CA GLU A 2 11.10 -11.27 20.71
C GLU A 2 9.69 -11.67 21.18
N TYR A 3 8.74 -11.87 20.26
CA TYR A 3 7.39 -12.29 20.64
C TYR A 3 7.33 -13.73 21.12
N ILE A 4 8.02 -14.63 20.44
CA ILE A 4 8.06 -16.05 20.83
C ILE A 4 8.70 -16.23 22.21
N ASP A 5 9.74 -15.44 22.48
CA ASP A 5 10.50 -15.52 23.75
C ASP A 5 9.76 -14.87 24.93
N THR A 6 8.93 -13.86 24.67
CA THR A 6 8.37 -13.02 25.74
C THR A 6 6.85 -12.98 25.77
N ASN A 7 6.17 -13.37 24.70
CA ASN A 7 4.72 -13.21 24.48
C ASN A 7 4.23 -11.78 24.80
N ASN A 8 5.07 -10.77 24.52
CA ASN A 8 4.83 -9.37 24.88
C ASN A 8 4.95 -8.47 23.63
N LEU A 9 3.83 -7.92 23.18
CA LEU A 9 3.76 -7.05 22.01
C LEU A 9 4.44 -5.69 22.23
N GLU A 10 4.47 -5.16 23.45
CA GLU A 10 5.21 -3.92 23.75
C GLU A 10 6.71 -4.07 23.55
N ARG A 11 7.27 -5.25 23.90
CA ARG A 11 8.68 -5.54 23.65
C ARG A 11 8.97 -5.64 22.15
N VAL A 12 8.08 -6.28 21.40
CA VAL A 12 8.16 -6.31 19.93
C VAL A 12 8.12 -4.90 19.35
N ASP A 13 7.26 -4.04 19.88
CA ASP A 13 7.15 -2.66 19.41
C ASP A 13 8.42 -1.84 19.73
N LYS A 14 9.04 -2.04 20.90
CA LYS A 14 10.35 -1.43 21.21
C LYS A 14 11.43 -1.82 20.22
N VAL A 15 11.47 -3.09 19.78
CA VAL A 15 12.41 -3.56 18.75
C VAL A 15 12.11 -2.89 17.41
N LYS A 16 10.84 -2.82 16.98
CA LYS A 16 10.43 -2.15 15.75
C LYS A 16 10.73 -0.64 15.78
N SER A 17 10.48 0.01 16.89
CA SER A 17 10.81 1.43 17.10
C SER A 17 12.31 1.68 16.97
N LYS A 18 13.16 0.77 17.49
CA LYS A 18 14.61 0.84 17.31
C LYS A 18 15.01 0.67 15.83
N ILE A 19 14.39 -0.25 15.11
CA ILE A 19 14.63 -0.42 13.66
C ILE A 19 14.26 0.86 12.91
N LEU A 20 13.12 1.46 13.20
CA LEU A 20 12.70 2.73 12.58
C LEU A 20 13.66 3.87 12.88
N SER A 21 14.21 3.94 14.10
CA SER A 21 15.25 4.91 14.44
C SER A 21 16.52 4.70 13.60
N LEU A 22 16.96 3.45 13.44
CA LEU A 22 18.13 3.14 12.61
C LEU A 22 17.88 3.50 11.13
N TYR A 23 16.69 3.25 10.60
CA TYR A 23 16.34 3.67 9.25
C TYR A 23 16.43 5.20 9.09
N ASN A 24 15.90 5.96 10.05
CA ASN A 24 15.98 7.41 10.03
C ASN A 24 17.43 7.90 10.10
N ASP A 25 18.28 7.29 10.94
CA ASP A 25 19.69 7.62 11.05
C ASP A 25 20.43 7.37 9.72
N ASP A 26 20.14 6.25 9.06
CA ASP A 26 20.76 5.92 7.77
C ASP A 26 20.26 6.83 6.65
N LEU A 27 18.96 7.14 6.59
CA LEU A 27 18.41 8.12 5.65
C LEU A 27 19.00 9.52 5.87
N PHE A 28 19.28 9.90 7.12
CA PHE A 28 19.91 11.18 7.45
C PHE A 28 21.39 11.22 7.03
N LYS A 29 22.12 10.10 7.11
CA LYS A 29 23.50 10.00 6.59
C LYS A 29 23.54 10.21 5.07
N ILE A 30 22.55 9.68 4.34
CA ILE A 30 22.43 9.83 2.89
C ILE A 30 22.04 11.26 2.50
N ASP A 31 21.14 11.87 3.26
CA ASP A 31 20.66 13.24 3.02
C ASP A 31 20.64 14.04 4.33
N ILE A 32 21.73 14.75 4.60
CA ILE A 32 21.91 15.61 5.79
C ILE A 32 20.81 16.71 5.89
N SER A 33 20.15 17.06 4.78
CA SER A 33 19.02 18.00 4.81
C SER A 33 17.79 17.46 5.54
N GLY A 34 17.75 16.16 5.82
CA GLY A 34 16.65 15.44 6.47
C GLY A 34 15.38 15.28 5.61
N LYS A 35 15.40 15.71 4.35
CA LYS A 35 14.22 15.62 3.48
C LYS A 35 13.86 14.18 3.11
N THR A 36 14.86 13.31 2.92
CA THR A 36 14.64 11.89 2.64
C THR A 36 13.95 11.21 3.83
N SER A 37 14.43 11.48 5.05
CA SER A 37 13.77 11.01 6.28
C SER A 37 12.35 11.58 6.42
N ALA A 38 12.15 12.88 6.10
CA ALA A 38 10.82 13.49 6.13
C ALA A 38 9.85 12.87 5.11
N MET A 39 10.33 12.43 3.93
CA MET A 39 9.52 11.69 2.97
C MET A 39 9.09 10.33 3.54
N PHE A 40 10.01 9.58 4.15
CA PHE A 40 9.72 8.31 4.79
C PHE A 40 8.69 8.47 5.93
N ASP A 41 8.89 9.45 6.80
CA ASP A 41 8.04 9.73 7.93
C ASP A 41 6.62 10.20 7.56
N ALA A 42 6.46 10.80 6.38
CA ALA A 42 5.17 11.32 5.91
C ALA A 42 4.27 10.24 5.28
N ILE A 43 4.77 9.04 5.01
CA ILE A 43 4.01 7.98 4.32
C ILE A 43 2.72 7.64 5.06
N PRO A 44 2.72 7.32 6.38
CA PRO A 44 1.49 6.94 7.07
C PRO A 44 0.43 8.03 7.03
N SER A 45 0.80 9.29 7.24
CA SER A 45 -0.14 10.40 7.25
C SER A 45 -0.74 10.68 5.87
N GLN A 46 0.03 10.54 4.79
CA GLN A 46 -0.49 10.74 3.43
C GLN A 46 -1.40 9.61 2.99
N LEU A 47 -1.11 8.36 3.37
CA LEU A 47 -2.02 7.23 3.16
C LEU A 47 -3.32 7.37 3.95
N ALA A 48 -3.24 7.76 5.22
CA ALA A 48 -4.40 8.00 6.08
C ALA A 48 -5.33 9.12 5.54
N LEU A 49 -4.78 10.13 4.87
CA LEU A 49 -5.53 11.17 4.17
C LEU A 49 -6.15 10.70 2.85
N GLN A 50 -6.00 9.42 2.49
CA GLN A 50 -6.50 8.81 1.25
C GLN A 50 -6.08 9.59 -0.01
N LYS A 51 -4.87 10.14 0.01
CA LYS A 51 -4.31 10.84 -1.15
C LYS A 51 -4.11 9.88 -2.31
N LYS A 52 -4.52 10.28 -3.52
CA LYS A 52 -4.39 9.45 -4.73
C LYS A 52 -2.94 9.29 -5.21
N PHE A 53 -2.03 10.08 -4.67
CA PHE A 53 -0.59 9.97 -4.89
C PHE A 53 0.18 10.61 -3.74
N PHE A 54 1.42 10.19 -3.57
CA PHE A 54 2.33 10.75 -2.59
C PHE A 54 2.83 12.14 -3.02
N SER A 55 2.80 13.10 -2.12
CA SER A 55 3.25 14.47 -2.38
C SER A 55 4.56 14.77 -1.63
N ILE A 56 5.64 14.90 -2.39
CA ILE A 56 6.95 15.28 -1.85
C ILE A 56 6.91 16.67 -1.18
N SER A 57 6.18 17.61 -1.76
CA SER A 57 6.05 18.97 -1.19
C SER A 57 5.31 18.98 0.14
N MET A 58 4.30 18.12 0.32
CA MET A 58 3.63 17.95 1.61
C MET A 58 4.57 17.30 2.65
N ALA A 59 5.33 16.28 2.24
CA ALA A 59 6.27 15.59 3.11
C ALA A 59 7.39 16.52 3.60
N THR A 60 7.98 17.30 2.69
CA THR A 60 9.11 18.15 3.00
C THR A 60 8.71 19.56 3.48
N LYS A 61 7.40 19.89 3.45
CA LYS A 61 6.84 21.21 3.75
C LYS A 61 7.47 22.34 2.92
N LYS A 62 8.01 22.02 1.75
CA LYS A 62 8.68 22.94 0.81
C LYS A 62 8.30 22.61 -0.63
N LYS A 63 8.41 23.60 -1.52
CA LYS A 63 8.23 23.38 -2.95
C LYS A 63 9.25 22.32 -3.46
N LYS A 64 8.80 21.39 -4.28
CA LYS A 64 9.62 20.34 -4.90
C LYS A 64 10.76 20.99 -5.72
N THR A 65 11.95 20.44 -5.58
CA THR A 65 13.17 20.82 -6.34
C THR A 65 13.71 19.64 -7.10
N SER A 66 14.60 19.84 -8.09
CA SER A 66 15.26 18.75 -8.82
C SER A 66 16.04 17.79 -7.90
N LYS A 67 16.67 18.32 -6.85
CA LYS A 67 17.34 17.49 -5.82
C LYS A 67 16.38 16.57 -5.04
N ASP A 68 15.11 16.88 -4.99
CA ASP A 68 14.13 16.05 -4.29
C ASP A 68 13.80 14.78 -5.09
N GLU A 69 14.08 14.75 -6.40
CA GLU A 69 14.00 13.53 -7.21
C GLU A 69 15.14 12.58 -6.87
N GLU A 70 16.36 13.08 -6.73
CA GLU A 70 17.50 12.27 -6.28
C GLU A 70 17.25 11.69 -4.88
N ARG A 71 16.74 12.51 -3.94
CA ARG A 71 16.36 12.07 -2.59
C ARG A 71 15.29 10.99 -2.62
N PHE A 72 14.31 11.16 -3.48
CA PHE A 72 13.28 10.14 -3.68
C PHE A 72 13.87 8.83 -4.20
N PHE A 73 14.76 8.87 -5.20
CA PHE A 73 15.45 7.67 -5.67
C PHE A 73 16.31 7.02 -4.58
N ASN A 74 16.97 7.80 -3.74
CA ASN A 74 17.72 7.28 -2.59
C ASN A 74 16.78 6.55 -1.60
N LEU A 75 15.60 7.10 -1.35
CA LEU A 75 14.58 6.44 -0.53
C LEU A 75 14.12 5.11 -1.17
N LEU A 76 13.88 5.06 -2.48
CA LEU A 76 13.53 3.82 -3.17
C LEU A 76 14.67 2.78 -3.10
N ASN A 77 15.91 3.22 -3.29
CA ASN A 77 17.09 2.35 -3.24
C ASN A 77 17.34 1.75 -1.85
N SER A 78 16.89 2.42 -0.80
CA SER A 78 16.99 1.90 0.58
C SER A 78 16.18 0.61 0.81
N LYS A 79 15.22 0.29 -0.07
CA LYS A 79 14.29 -0.84 0.03
C LYS A 79 13.41 -0.82 1.29
N THR A 80 13.36 0.30 2.00
CA THR A 80 12.48 0.48 3.17
C THR A 80 11.05 0.83 2.77
N VAL A 81 10.85 1.17 1.49
CA VAL A 81 9.54 1.54 0.93
C VAL A 81 9.25 0.82 -0.37
N ILE A 82 7.97 0.67 -0.67
CA ILE A 82 7.44 0.09 -1.92
C ILE A 82 6.75 1.20 -2.71
N PRO A 83 7.29 1.62 -3.86
CA PRO A 83 6.61 2.54 -4.76
C PRO A 83 5.59 1.78 -5.60
N VAL A 84 4.37 2.29 -5.66
CA VAL A 84 3.35 1.81 -6.58
C VAL A 84 2.99 2.96 -7.51
N PHE A 85 3.31 2.80 -8.80
CA PHE A 85 3.13 3.87 -9.78
C PHE A 85 1.73 3.83 -10.40
N ASN A 86 1.18 5.01 -10.68
CA ASN A 86 -0.01 5.11 -11.51
C ASN A 86 0.32 4.76 -12.97
N VAL A 87 -0.65 4.21 -13.69
CA VAL A 87 -0.54 4.07 -15.14
C VAL A 87 -1.45 5.07 -15.86
N THR A 88 -1.02 5.55 -17.02
CA THR A 88 -1.79 6.50 -17.83
C THR A 88 -3.03 5.87 -18.43
N GLN A 89 -2.93 4.58 -18.78
CA GLN A 89 -4.00 3.78 -19.36
C GLN A 89 -3.87 2.32 -18.98
N PRO A 90 -4.96 1.59 -18.81
CA PRO A 90 -4.92 0.16 -18.59
C PRO A 90 -4.63 -0.57 -19.91
N CYS A 91 -3.44 -1.13 -20.04
CA CYS A 91 -2.98 -1.94 -21.16
C CYS A 91 -2.14 -3.10 -20.63
N PHE A 92 -1.75 -4.05 -21.47
CA PHE A 92 -0.95 -5.20 -21.03
C PHE A 92 0.48 -4.80 -20.65
N GLU A 93 1.00 -3.79 -21.32
CA GLU A 93 2.34 -3.24 -21.10
C GLU A 93 2.30 -2.17 -19.99
N LEU A 94 1.82 -2.52 -18.79
CA LEU A 94 1.67 -1.58 -17.67
C LEU A 94 2.96 -0.83 -17.36
N ALA A 95 4.11 -1.49 -17.49
CA ALA A 95 5.42 -0.87 -17.25
C ALA A 95 5.70 0.32 -18.19
N GLN A 96 5.22 0.26 -19.43
CA GLN A 96 5.38 1.35 -20.41
C GLN A 96 4.40 2.50 -20.16
N ALA A 97 3.23 2.19 -19.59
CA ALA A 97 2.22 3.17 -19.22
C ALA A 97 2.48 3.86 -17.86
N LYS A 98 3.57 3.52 -17.19
CA LYS A 98 3.91 4.02 -15.85
C LYS A 98 4.16 5.52 -15.82
N GLN A 99 3.52 6.23 -14.89
CA GLN A 99 3.76 7.64 -14.59
C GLN A 99 4.78 7.76 -13.45
N LEU A 100 5.98 8.25 -13.74
CA LEU A 100 7.05 8.36 -12.75
C LEU A 100 6.82 9.43 -11.69
N ASP A 101 6.00 10.43 -12.01
CA ASP A 101 5.67 11.55 -11.15
C ASP A 101 4.41 11.33 -10.31
N LYS A 102 3.69 10.22 -10.53
CA LYS A 102 2.47 9.89 -9.84
C LYS A 102 2.54 8.48 -9.25
N PHE A 103 2.75 8.40 -7.95
CA PHE A 103 2.95 7.14 -7.22
C PHE A 103 2.39 7.22 -5.80
N LYS A 104 2.04 6.08 -5.25
CA LYS A 104 1.84 5.86 -3.82
C LYS A 104 3.12 5.29 -3.21
N LEU A 105 3.36 5.53 -1.93
CA LEU A 105 4.43 4.88 -1.18
C LEU A 105 3.83 4.07 -0.05
N TYR A 106 4.28 2.83 0.07
CA TYR A 106 3.98 1.95 1.19
C TYR A 106 5.27 1.57 1.92
N PHE A 107 5.16 1.14 3.16
CA PHE A 107 6.28 0.55 3.89
C PHE A 107 6.58 -0.86 3.38
N SER A 108 7.86 -1.23 3.29
CA SER A 108 8.24 -2.61 2.94
C SER A 108 7.90 -3.62 4.03
N ASP A 109 7.61 -3.16 5.26
CA ASP A 109 7.17 -3.98 6.38
C ASP A 109 5.95 -3.35 7.04
N VAL A 110 4.81 -4.06 6.99
CA VAL A 110 3.55 -3.60 7.59
C VAL A 110 3.62 -3.51 9.11
N GLY A 111 4.46 -4.33 9.75
CA GLY A 111 4.66 -4.27 11.20
C GLY A 111 5.37 -2.97 11.61
N LEU A 112 6.36 -2.52 10.84
CA LEU A 112 7.02 -1.22 11.03
C LEU A 112 6.05 -0.07 10.72
N PHE A 113 5.20 -0.24 9.71
CA PHE A 113 4.16 0.74 9.39
C PHE A 113 3.19 0.95 10.55
N VAL A 114 2.69 -0.14 11.17
CA VAL A 114 1.82 -0.07 12.37
C VAL A 114 2.52 0.67 13.50
N THR A 115 3.76 0.31 13.80
CA THR A 115 4.55 1.00 14.83
C THR A 115 4.70 2.49 14.52
N ARG A 116 5.03 2.85 13.27
CA ARG A 116 5.17 4.26 12.88
C ARG A 116 3.85 5.04 12.95
N LEU A 117 2.73 4.40 12.60
CA LEU A 117 1.41 5.01 12.60
C LEU A 117 0.90 5.32 14.02
N PHE A 118 1.07 4.39 14.95
CA PHE A 118 0.50 4.46 16.29
C PHE A 118 1.49 4.90 17.37
N ASN A 119 2.77 5.09 17.03
CA ASN A 119 3.77 5.52 18.00
C ASN A 119 3.66 7.03 18.26
N ASN A 120 3.05 7.37 19.38
CA ASN A 120 2.92 8.75 19.88
C ASN A 120 4.11 9.17 20.77
N GLY A 121 5.30 8.57 20.58
CA GLY A 121 6.49 8.84 21.40
C GLY A 121 6.56 8.03 22.71
N LYS A 122 5.54 7.24 23.04
CA LYS A 122 5.47 6.38 24.25
C LYS A 122 5.48 4.88 23.93
N GLY A 123 5.61 4.51 22.64
CA GLY A 123 5.38 3.15 22.15
C GLY A 123 3.90 2.88 21.82
N VAL A 124 3.66 1.78 21.11
CA VAL A 124 2.30 1.31 20.83
C VAL A 124 1.81 0.46 21.98
N GLU A 125 0.68 0.83 22.56
CA GLU A 125 0.11 0.08 23.69
C GLU A 125 -0.37 -1.30 23.23
N ASN A 126 -0.28 -2.31 24.10
CA ASN A 126 -0.79 -3.67 23.83
C ASN A 126 -2.25 -3.67 23.40
N ASP A 127 -3.06 -2.72 23.91
CA ASP A 127 -4.47 -2.58 23.55
C ASP A 127 -4.67 -2.28 22.05
N ILE A 128 -3.81 -1.49 21.43
CA ILE A 128 -3.85 -1.21 19.99
C ILE A 128 -3.58 -2.48 19.19
N TYR A 129 -2.57 -3.27 19.59
CA TYR A 129 -2.29 -4.56 18.95
C TYR A 129 -3.45 -5.55 19.14
N ASN A 130 -4.04 -5.62 20.32
CA ASN A 130 -5.20 -6.46 20.59
C ASN A 130 -6.41 -6.05 19.76
N LYS A 131 -6.63 -4.75 19.55
CA LYS A 131 -7.67 -4.22 18.67
C LYS A 131 -7.39 -4.56 17.20
N LEU A 132 -6.13 -4.45 16.74
CA LEU A 132 -5.74 -4.87 15.39
C LEU A 132 -5.98 -6.37 15.17
N LEU A 133 -5.57 -7.21 16.12
CA LEU A 133 -5.70 -8.66 16.05
C LEU A 133 -7.17 -9.14 16.16
N SER A 134 -7.99 -8.41 16.91
CA SER A 134 -9.41 -8.73 17.10
C SER A 134 -10.33 -8.04 16.11
N ASP A 135 -9.78 -7.32 15.13
CA ASP A 135 -10.52 -6.57 14.12
C ASP A 135 -11.51 -5.52 14.68
N ARG A 136 -11.19 -4.99 15.86
CA ARG A 136 -11.98 -4.00 16.58
C ARG A 136 -11.48 -2.56 16.41
N ILE A 137 -10.50 -2.33 15.55
CA ILE A 137 -10.08 -0.97 15.22
C ILE A 137 -11.02 -0.40 14.17
N ASP A 138 -11.55 0.78 14.48
CA ASP A 138 -12.53 1.48 13.65
C ASP A 138 -12.09 1.66 12.18
N ALA A 139 -13.06 1.56 11.35
CA ALA A 139 -13.21 1.29 9.94
C ALA A 139 -12.37 2.09 8.91
N ASN A 140 -11.40 2.90 9.28
CA ASN A 140 -10.64 3.72 8.32
C ASN A 140 -9.21 3.24 8.07
N LEU A 141 -8.91 1.97 8.31
CA LEU A 141 -7.57 1.39 8.12
C LEU A 141 -7.37 0.70 6.76
N GLY A 142 -8.17 1.04 5.74
CA GLY A 142 -8.01 0.50 4.39
C GLY A 142 -6.57 0.55 3.90
N TYR A 143 -5.88 1.67 4.14
CA TYR A 143 -4.48 1.86 3.77
C TYR A 143 -3.50 0.89 4.47
N LEU A 144 -3.84 0.34 5.64
CA LEU A 144 -3.03 -0.69 6.31
C LEU A 144 -3.12 -2.01 5.54
N TYR A 145 -4.32 -2.39 5.11
CA TYR A 145 -4.56 -3.56 4.28
C TYR A 145 -3.92 -3.40 2.90
N GLU A 146 -4.04 -2.23 2.27
CA GLU A 146 -3.33 -1.92 1.03
C GLU A 146 -1.81 -2.08 1.21
N ASN A 147 -1.22 -1.57 2.32
CA ASN A 147 0.21 -1.74 2.60
C ASN A 147 0.61 -3.22 2.70
N ALA A 148 -0.18 -4.03 3.37
CA ALA A 148 0.11 -5.46 3.49
C ALA A 148 -0.02 -6.19 2.14
N ILE A 149 -0.99 -5.84 1.31
CA ILE A 149 -1.11 -6.38 -0.06
C ILE A 149 0.10 -5.95 -0.92
N ALA A 150 0.53 -4.69 -0.86
CA ALA A 150 1.72 -4.22 -1.56
C ALA A 150 2.99 -5.01 -1.14
N GLN A 151 3.15 -5.29 0.16
CA GLN A 151 4.23 -6.12 0.69
C GLN A 151 4.16 -7.55 0.15
N ILE A 152 2.98 -8.18 0.13
CA ILE A 152 2.78 -9.54 -0.37
C ILE A 152 3.12 -9.61 -1.86
N LEU A 153 2.62 -8.69 -2.67
CA LEU A 153 2.90 -8.64 -4.11
C LEU A 153 4.41 -8.46 -4.36
N THR A 154 5.06 -7.57 -3.62
CA THR A 154 6.52 -7.36 -3.71
C THR A 154 7.31 -8.60 -3.31
N ALA A 155 6.92 -9.29 -2.24
CA ALA A 155 7.57 -10.50 -1.76
C ALA A 155 7.49 -11.67 -2.76
N ASN A 156 6.46 -11.67 -3.62
CA ASN A 156 6.30 -12.62 -4.72
C ASN A 156 6.90 -12.15 -6.06
N ASN A 157 7.68 -11.05 -6.06
CA ASN A 157 8.32 -10.47 -7.25
C ASN A 157 7.34 -10.15 -8.38
N LEU A 158 6.12 -9.75 -8.05
CA LEU A 158 5.10 -9.39 -9.02
C LEU A 158 5.24 -7.90 -9.40
N ASP A 159 5.04 -7.60 -10.69
CA ASP A 159 4.91 -6.24 -11.17
C ASP A 159 3.48 -5.76 -11.00
N PHE A 160 3.28 -4.69 -10.26
CA PHE A 160 1.96 -4.13 -9.99
C PHE A 160 1.96 -2.61 -9.96
N TYR A 161 0.81 -2.05 -10.30
CA TYR A 161 0.57 -0.63 -10.48
C TYR A 161 -0.75 -0.28 -9.84
N TYR A 162 -1.14 0.99 -9.84
CA TYR A 162 -2.52 1.40 -9.58
C TYR A 162 -3.05 2.24 -10.74
N TYR A 163 -4.36 2.40 -10.82
CA TYR A 163 -4.96 3.18 -11.88
C TYR A 163 -6.03 4.13 -11.36
N THR A 164 -5.95 5.39 -11.77
CA THR A 164 -6.94 6.40 -11.42
C THR A 164 -7.52 7.04 -12.65
N TRP A 165 -8.83 7.27 -12.65
CA TRP A 165 -9.52 7.95 -13.75
C TRP A 165 -10.66 8.83 -13.26
N LYS A 166 -11.07 9.80 -14.08
CA LYS A 166 -12.31 10.54 -13.91
C LYS A 166 -13.42 9.79 -14.64
N ASP A 167 -14.58 9.72 -14.02
CA ASP A 167 -15.80 9.21 -14.63
C ASP A 167 -16.68 10.42 -14.92
N ASP A 168 -17.20 10.52 -16.15
CA ASP A 168 -18.03 11.68 -16.56
C ASP A 168 -19.32 11.78 -15.74
N ASN A 169 -19.77 10.68 -15.16
CA ASN A 169 -20.98 10.59 -14.33
C ASN A 169 -20.72 10.68 -12.80
N ASP A 170 -19.46 10.88 -12.38
CA ASP A 170 -19.09 10.92 -10.97
C ASP A 170 -18.00 11.99 -10.75
N PRO A 171 -18.23 13.00 -9.89
CA PRO A 171 -17.23 14.03 -9.62
C PRO A 171 -15.98 13.48 -8.92
N HIS A 172 -16.07 12.28 -8.34
CA HIS A 172 -14.96 11.68 -7.61
C HIS A 172 -14.03 10.89 -8.53
N ILE A 173 -12.73 11.04 -8.32
CA ILE A 173 -11.72 10.24 -9.00
C ILE A 173 -11.85 8.79 -8.51
N LYS A 174 -12.13 7.89 -9.47
CA LYS A 174 -12.14 6.44 -9.23
C LYS A 174 -10.72 5.88 -9.23
N GLU A 175 -10.56 4.75 -8.57
CA GLU A 175 -9.27 4.09 -8.41
C GLU A 175 -9.43 2.58 -8.41
N ILE A 176 -8.45 1.88 -8.97
CA ILE A 176 -8.14 0.47 -8.74
C ILE A 176 -6.89 0.45 -7.87
N ASP A 177 -6.97 -0.17 -6.70
CA ASP A 177 -5.91 -0.17 -5.69
C ASP A 177 -4.63 -0.82 -6.23
N PHE A 178 -4.77 -2.00 -6.88
CA PHE A 178 -3.67 -2.66 -7.57
C PHE A 178 -4.11 -3.21 -8.92
N LEU A 179 -3.24 -3.07 -9.91
CA LEU A 179 -3.46 -3.55 -11.27
C LEU A 179 -2.25 -4.34 -11.73
N LEU A 180 -2.45 -5.61 -12.04
CA LEU A 180 -1.45 -6.52 -12.58
C LEU A 180 -1.80 -6.89 -14.01
N ALA A 181 -0.81 -7.43 -14.73
CA ALA A 181 -1.02 -8.00 -16.06
C ALA A 181 -0.46 -9.43 -16.10
N SER A 182 -1.25 -10.37 -16.58
CA SER A 182 -0.87 -11.77 -16.78
C SER A 182 -1.52 -12.31 -18.04
N HIS A 183 -0.75 -13.05 -18.86
CA HIS A 183 -1.24 -13.70 -20.08
C HIS A 183 -2.07 -12.80 -21.03
N LYS A 184 -1.64 -11.55 -21.24
CA LYS A 184 -2.36 -10.53 -22.05
C LYS A 184 -3.75 -10.17 -21.48
N LYS A 185 -3.91 -10.31 -20.19
CA LYS A 185 -5.10 -9.88 -19.45
C LYS A 185 -4.72 -9.04 -18.25
N LEU A 186 -5.59 -8.12 -17.89
CA LEU A 186 -5.46 -7.32 -16.67
C LEU A 186 -6.15 -8.02 -15.50
N ILE A 187 -5.56 -7.86 -14.33
CA ILE A 187 -6.08 -8.35 -13.06
C ILE A 187 -6.20 -7.17 -12.11
N PRO A 188 -7.34 -6.47 -12.10
CA PRO A 188 -7.61 -5.45 -11.09
C PRO A 188 -7.89 -6.10 -9.73
N ILE A 189 -7.27 -5.54 -8.69
CA ILE A 189 -7.44 -5.94 -7.30
C ILE A 189 -7.93 -4.74 -6.52
N GLU A 190 -9.04 -4.89 -5.82
CA GLU A 190 -9.59 -3.95 -4.86
C GLU A 190 -9.40 -4.51 -3.46
N VAL A 191 -9.03 -3.65 -2.50
CA VAL A 191 -8.76 -4.04 -1.10
C VAL A 191 -9.78 -3.37 -0.19
N LYS A 192 -10.42 -4.13 0.67
CA LYS A 192 -11.40 -3.61 1.64
C LYS A 192 -11.09 -4.09 3.06
N SER A 193 -11.02 -3.15 3.99
CA SER A 193 -10.81 -3.43 5.41
C SER A 193 -12.07 -3.89 6.15
N ALA A 194 -13.23 -3.82 5.53
CA ALA A 194 -14.53 -4.15 6.15
C ALA A 194 -15.31 -5.18 5.34
N TYR A 195 -16.29 -5.80 6.00
CA TYR A 195 -17.21 -6.75 5.38
C TYR A 195 -18.14 -6.13 4.30
N ARG A 196 -18.00 -4.85 3.97
CA ARG A 196 -18.84 -4.16 2.98
C ARG A 196 -18.43 -4.48 1.56
N ASN A 197 -19.40 -4.92 0.75
CA ASN A 197 -19.23 -5.25 -0.68
C ASN A 197 -19.30 -4.01 -1.59
N ASN A 198 -18.72 -2.88 -1.22
CA ASN A 198 -18.73 -1.74 -2.12
C ASN A 198 -17.49 -1.79 -3.04
N HIS A 199 -17.67 -2.29 -4.25
CA HIS A 199 -16.65 -2.41 -5.30
C HIS A 199 -17.04 -1.66 -6.59
N LYS A 200 -17.73 -0.52 -6.44
CA LYS A 200 -18.23 0.27 -7.59
C LYS A 200 -17.13 0.68 -8.57
N SER A 201 -15.94 1.06 -8.09
CA SER A 201 -14.81 1.40 -8.96
C SER A 201 -14.39 0.20 -9.80
N LEU A 202 -14.28 -0.97 -9.17
CA LEU A 202 -13.93 -2.21 -9.85
C LEU A 202 -14.97 -2.59 -10.92
N ASP A 203 -16.27 -2.47 -10.63
CA ASP A 203 -17.33 -2.77 -11.59
C ASP A 203 -17.29 -1.82 -12.80
N VAL A 204 -17.14 -0.51 -12.56
CA VAL A 204 -17.01 0.48 -13.64
C VAL A 204 -15.78 0.18 -14.50
N PHE A 205 -14.64 -0.14 -13.86
CA PHE A 205 -13.42 -0.49 -14.58
C PHE A 205 -13.61 -1.73 -15.45
N VAL A 206 -14.16 -2.80 -14.89
CA VAL A 206 -14.40 -4.06 -15.60
C VAL A 206 -15.36 -3.88 -16.77
N ASN A 207 -16.45 -3.14 -16.57
CA ASN A 207 -17.41 -2.85 -17.66
C ASN A 207 -16.75 -2.09 -18.80
N LYS A 208 -15.92 -1.08 -18.48
CA LYS A 208 -15.21 -0.27 -19.48
C LYS A 208 -14.13 -1.04 -20.22
N HIS A 209 -13.47 -1.99 -19.56
CA HIS A 209 -12.31 -2.71 -20.06
C HIS A 209 -12.54 -4.23 -20.20
N SER A 210 -13.78 -4.67 -20.35
CA SER A 210 -14.19 -6.08 -20.34
C SER A 210 -13.42 -6.99 -21.29
N LYS A 211 -12.96 -6.47 -22.45
CA LYS A 211 -12.19 -7.25 -23.44
C LYS A 211 -10.79 -7.63 -22.95
N ILE A 212 -10.20 -6.83 -22.07
CA ILE A 212 -8.82 -7.01 -21.61
C ILE A 212 -8.71 -7.44 -20.14
N VAL A 213 -9.79 -7.36 -19.37
CA VAL A 213 -9.82 -7.89 -18.01
C VAL A 213 -10.00 -9.41 -18.03
N GLY A 214 -9.14 -10.12 -17.32
CA GLY A 214 -9.23 -11.57 -17.15
C GLY A 214 -9.93 -11.94 -15.86
N ARG A 215 -9.23 -11.75 -14.76
CA ARG A 215 -9.73 -11.97 -13.39
C ARG A 215 -10.06 -10.62 -12.78
N ARG A 216 -10.93 -10.59 -11.80
CA ARG A 216 -11.20 -9.44 -10.94
C ARG A 216 -11.28 -9.89 -9.50
N ILE A 217 -10.51 -9.27 -8.64
CA ILE A 217 -10.28 -9.74 -7.28
C ILE A 217 -10.69 -8.67 -6.28
N LEU A 218 -11.47 -9.08 -5.29
CA LEU A 218 -11.74 -8.31 -4.09
C LEU A 218 -11.10 -9.01 -2.89
N VAL A 219 -10.08 -8.38 -2.32
CA VAL A 219 -9.46 -8.85 -1.08
C VAL A 219 -10.16 -8.19 0.11
N SER A 220 -10.67 -8.98 1.01
CA SER A 220 -11.40 -8.48 2.18
C SER A 220 -11.32 -9.47 3.36
N GLN A 221 -12.02 -9.15 4.43
CA GLN A 221 -12.18 -10.06 5.57
C GLN A 221 -13.25 -11.13 5.38
N LYS A 222 -13.95 -11.13 4.23
CA LYS A 222 -14.93 -12.16 3.89
C LYS A 222 -14.25 -13.46 3.49
N ASP A 223 -14.96 -14.55 3.67
CA ASP A 223 -14.55 -15.87 3.20
C ASP A 223 -14.47 -15.93 1.67
N PHE A 224 -13.85 -17.00 1.16
CA PHE A 224 -13.79 -17.29 -0.26
C PHE A 224 -15.17 -17.30 -0.90
N GLY A 225 -15.26 -16.70 -2.07
CA GLY A 225 -16.49 -16.68 -2.83
C GLY A 225 -16.27 -16.29 -4.29
N ASN A 226 -17.32 -16.45 -5.08
CA ASN A 226 -17.34 -15.98 -6.45
C ASN A 226 -18.72 -15.37 -6.74
N GLU A 227 -18.74 -14.07 -6.96
CA GLU A 227 -19.96 -13.32 -7.27
C GLU A 227 -19.89 -12.78 -8.69
N LYS A 228 -20.60 -13.37 -9.66
CA LYS A 228 -20.62 -12.90 -11.05
C LYS A 228 -19.22 -12.62 -11.63
N MET A 229 -18.31 -13.59 -11.51
CA MET A 229 -16.89 -13.51 -11.91
C MET A 229 -16.01 -12.59 -11.03
N LEU A 230 -16.51 -12.05 -9.95
CA LEU A 230 -15.72 -11.40 -8.91
C LEU A 230 -15.23 -12.46 -7.94
N GLU A 231 -13.93 -12.62 -7.85
CA GLU A 231 -13.28 -13.53 -6.90
C GLU A 231 -13.13 -12.82 -5.55
N LEU A 232 -13.80 -13.36 -4.54
CA LEU A 232 -13.66 -12.90 -3.16
C LEU A 232 -12.55 -13.72 -2.51
N ILE A 233 -11.47 -13.06 -2.10
CA ILE A 233 -10.32 -13.70 -1.49
C ILE A 233 -10.16 -13.17 -0.06
N PRO A 234 -10.19 -14.03 0.96
CA PRO A 234 -9.88 -13.63 2.32
C PRO A 234 -8.47 -13.06 2.41
N PHE A 235 -8.30 -12.02 3.20
CA PHE A 235 -7.01 -11.38 3.36
C PHE A 235 -5.89 -12.36 3.77
N TYR A 236 -6.18 -13.28 4.70
CA TYR A 236 -5.22 -14.29 5.16
C TYR A 236 -4.80 -15.30 4.09
N ALA A 237 -5.62 -15.50 3.06
CA ALA A 237 -5.35 -16.43 1.97
C ALA A 237 -4.64 -15.78 0.77
N PHE A 238 -4.65 -14.45 0.68
CA PHE A 238 -4.07 -13.72 -0.45
C PHE A 238 -2.58 -14.05 -0.70
N PRO A 239 -1.71 -14.28 0.32
CA PRO A 239 -0.32 -14.69 0.08
C PRO A 239 -0.20 -15.97 -0.76
N PHE A 240 -1.09 -16.94 -0.54
CA PHE A 240 -1.09 -18.21 -1.30
C PHE A 240 -1.56 -18.02 -2.74
N VAL A 241 -2.54 -17.14 -2.96
CA VAL A 241 -3.00 -16.77 -4.30
C VAL A 241 -1.88 -16.04 -5.05
N ALA A 242 -1.22 -15.07 -4.39
CA ALA A 242 -0.14 -14.31 -4.99
C ALA A 242 1.07 -15.18 -5.39
N SER A 243 1.36 -16.25 -4.65
CA SER A 243 2.49 -17.13 -4.94
C SER A 243 2.26 -18.15 -6.05
N ASN A 244 1.01 -18.47 -6.37
CA ASN A 244 0.68 -19.62 -7.24
C ASN A 244 -0.16 -19.25 -8.48
N GLU A 245 -0.80 -18.08 -8.52
CA GLU A 245 -1.85 -17.83 -9.50
C GLU A 245 -1.67 -16.57 -10.37
N PHE A 246 -0.54 -15.84 -10.24
CA PHE A 246 -0.26 -14.64 -11.05
C PHE A 246 0.89 -14.81 -12.03
#